data_f967106350b87e0ec2370ae20d0b9401
#
_entry.id   f967106350b87e0ec2370ae20d0b9401
#
_cell.length_a   1.000
_cell.length_b   1.000
_cell.length_c   1.000
_cell.angle_alpha   90.00
_cell.angle_beta   90.00
_cell.angle_gamma   90.00
#
_symmetry.space_group_name_H-M   'P 1'
#
loop_
_entity.id
_entity.type
_entity.pdbx_description
1 polymer ?
#
loop_
_entity_poly.entity_id
_entity_poly.type
_entity_poly.pdbx_seq_one_letter_code
_entity_poly.pdbx_strand_id
1 'polypeptide(L)'
;DLTQEVGAVGNSLVLDRDLILANLQRVQDRNGLEVASALAGGALDFDIEMETGTGKTYVYLRTIFDLAVRYNFTKFVILVPSVAIREGVSTSIRLMREHFENLYKPQGITFDASIYSGKSAEEVQSFATSTNVQILIMTIDSIRGNANTRIIHQTRDKLNGLRPIDYLKATHPVVIMDEPQNME
;
A
#
# COMPACT_ATOMS: atom_id res chain seq x y z
N ASP A 1 18.24 0.25 -13.29
CA ASP A 1 17.14 -0.08 -12.39
C ASP A 1 16.45 1.22 -11.96
N LEU A 2 15.14 1.32 -12.23
CA LEU A 2 14.35 2.52 -11.96
C LEU A 2 14.45 2.95 -10.47
N THR A 3 14.52 1.99 -9.55
CA THR A 3 14.65 2.25 -8.11
C THR A 3 15.91 3.06 -7.78
N GLN A 4 17.04 2.72 -8.40
CA GLN A 4 18.29 3.45 -8.22
C GLN A 4 18.23 4.82 -8.90
N GLU A 5 17.66 4.89 -10.09
CA GLU A 5 17.54 6.14 -10.87
C GLU A 5 16.74 7.21 -10.12
N VAL A 6 15.65 6.82 -9.46
CA VAL A 6 14.81 7.75 -8.69
C VAL A 6 15.22 7.90 -7.23
N GLY A 7 16.22 7.18 -6.74
CA GLY A 7 16.60 7.15 -5.33
C GLY A 7 15.49 6.63 -4.41
N ALA A 8 14.63 5.75 -4.93
CA ALA A 8 13.51 5.20 -4.17
C ALA A 8 13.98 4.17 -3.14
N VAL A 9 13.32 4.17 -1.99
CA VAL A 9 13.39 3.10 -1.01
C VAL A 9 12.19 2.19 -1.24
N GLY A 10 12.43 0.98 -1.73
CA GLY A 10 11.37 0.05 -2.11
C GLY A 10 11.27 -1.18 -1.22
N ASN A 11 10.11 -1.83 -1.27
CA ASN A 11 9.94 -3.14 -0.66
C ASN A 11 10.64 -4.21 -1.50
N SER A 12 11.21 -5.21 -0.82
CA SER A 12 11.81 -6.36 -1.47
C SER A 12 11.26 -7.65 -0.84
N LEU A 13 10.54 -8.44 -1.63
CA LEU A 13 10.02 -9.71 -1.19
C LEU A 13 11.04 -10.81 -1.52
N VAL A 14 11.56 -11.47 -0.48
CA VAL A 14 12.60 -12.51 -0.59
C VAL A 14 12.01 -13.91 -0.69
N LEU A 15 10.71 -14.08 -0.36
CA LEU A 15 10.03 -15.37 -0.41
C LEU A 15 9.78 -15.80 -1.85
N ASP A 16 10.06 -17.08 -2.15
CA ASP A 16 9.69 -17.66 -3.43
C ASP A 16 8.17 -17.93 -3.52
N ARG A 17 7.68 -18.12 -4.75
CA ARG A 17 6.24 -18.29 -5.02
C ARG A 17 5.68 -19.58 -4.41
N ASP A 18 6.45 -20.64 -4.35
CA ASP A 18 6.00 -21.93 -3.81
C ASP A 18 5.80 -21.84 -2.30
N LEU A 19 6.69 -21.12 -1.59
CA LEU A 19 6.54 -20.86 -0.17
C LEU A 19 5.34 -19.94 0.12
N ILE A 20 5.09 -18.95 -0.73
CA ILE A 20 3.92 -18.08 -0.61
C ILE A 20 2.64 -18.89 -0.82
N LEU A 21 2.58 -19.76 -1.84
CA LEU A 21 1.44 -20.64 -2.08
C LEU A 21 1.20 -21.59 -0.89
N ALA A 22 2.25 -22.21 -0.38
CA ALA A 22 2.14 -23.11 0.78
C ALA A 22 1.62 -22.38 2.03
N ASN A 23 2.02 -21.13 2.23
CA ASN A 23 1.52 -20.30 3.33
C ASN A 23 0.04 -19.93 3.13
N LEU A 24 -0.36 -19.56 1.90
CA LEU A 24 -1.75 -19.27 1.56
C LEU A 24 -2.63 -20.49 1.81
N GLN A 25 -2.24 -21.65 1.30
CA GLN A 25 -2.95 -22.93 1.47
C GLN A 25 -3.16 -23.26 2.95
N ARG A 26 -2.13 -23.08 3.78
CA ARG A 26 -2.23 -23.29 5.24
C ARG A 26 -3.24 -22.34 5.90
N VAL A 27 -3.30 -21.08 5.45
CA VAL A 27 -4.27 -20.10 5.97
C VAL A 27 -5.68 -20.47 5.53
N GLN A 28 -5.87 -20.87 4.27
CA GLN A 28 -7.16 -21.29 3.73
C GLN A 28 -7.70 -22.53 4.45
N ASP A 29 -6.88 -23.58 4.57
CA ASP A 29 -7.23 -24.81 5.29
C ASP A 29 -7.63 -24.53 6.74
N ARG A 30 -6.83 -23.75 7.46
CA ARG A 30 -7.10 -23.35 8.85
C ARG A 30 -8.45 -22.62 9.02
N ASN A 31 -8.88 -21.90 8.01
CA ASN A 31 -10.14 -21.15 8.01
C ASN A 31 -11.29 -21.91 7.34
N GLY A 32 -11.09 -23.16 6.93
CA GLY A 32 -12.11 -23.97 6.27
C GLY A 32 -12.50 -23.46 4.88
N LEU A 33 -11.58 -22.76 4.22
CA LEU A 33 -11.76 -22.25 2.86
C LEU A 33 -11.29 -23.28 1.83
N GLU A 34 -11.78 -23.16 0.60
CA GLU A 34 -11.26 -23.92 -0.52
C GLU A 34 -9.77 -23.59 -0.73
N VAL A 35 -8.95 -24.64 -0.80
CA VAL A 35 -7.49 -24.49 -0.90
C VAL A 35 -7.09 -24.24 -2.35
N ALA A 36 -6.45 -23.13 -2.62
CA ALA A 36 -5.97 -22.76 -3.95
C ALA A 36 -4.91 -23.75 -4.46
N SER A 37 -5.03 -24.18 -5.71
CA SER A 37 -4.03 -25.04 -6.37
C SER A 37 -2.81 -24.28 -6.88
N ALA A 38 -2.93 -22.96 -7.11
CA ALA A 38 -1.87 -22.10 -7.61
C ALA A 38 -2.12 -20.65 -7.18
N LEU A 39 -1.07 -19.82 -7.20
CA LEU A 39 -1.20 -18.37 -7.10
C LEU A 39 -1.76 -17.82 -8.41
N ALA A 40 -2.76 -16.94 -8.32
CA ALA A 40 -3.35 -16.30 -9.48
C ALA A 40 -2.35 -15.37 -10.18
N GLY A 41 -2.24 -15.49 -11.51
CA GLY A 41 -1.54 -14.56 -12.38
C GLY A 41 -0.05 -14.30 -12.07
N GLY A 42 0.48 -13.21 -12.59
CA GLY A 42 1.86 -12.76 -12.37
C GLY A 42 2.04 -11.93 -11.10
N ALA A 43 1.00 -11.25 -10.65
CA ALA A 43 0.98 -10.48 -9.41
C ALA A 43 0.64 -11.36 -8.20
N LEU A 44 1.03 -10.91 -7.01
CA LEU A 44 0.59 -11.50 -5.75
C LEU A 44 -0.68 -10.74 -5.33
N ASP A 45 -1.83 -11.33 -5.60
CA ASP A 45 -3.14 -10.77 -5.31
C ASP A 45 -3.90 -11.68 -4.35
N PHE A 46 -4.40 -11.12 -3.25
CA PHE A 46 -5.05 -11.86 -2.18
C PHE A 46 -6.29 -11.12 -1.72
N ASP A 47 -7.41 -11.82 -1.67
CA ASP A 47 -8.66 -11.30 -1.12
C ASP A 47 -8.82 -11.68 0.35
N ILE A 48 -9.26 -10.71 1.15
CA ILE A 48 -9.61 -10.90 2.56
C ILE A 48 -11.02 -10.40 2.77
N GLU A 49 -11.95 -11.33 3.00
CA GLU A 49 -13.34 -10.98 3.27
C GLU A 49 -13.54 -10.71 4.76
N MET A 50 -14.16 -9.58 5.07
CA MET A 50 -14.55 -9.20 6.42
C MET A 50 -15.92 -8.47 6.38
N GLU A 51 -16.77 -8.77 7.33
CA GLU A 51 -18.06 -8.08 7.46
C GLU A 51 -17.89 -6.59 7.76
N THR A 52 -18.91 -5.81 7.40
CA THR A 52 -18.94 -4.38 7.70
C THR A 52 -18.97 -4.16 9.22
N GLY A 53 -18.19 -3.21 9.71
CA GLY A 53 -18.13 -2.88 11.15
C GLY A 53 -17.23 -3.80 11.99
N THR A 54 -16.57 -4.79 11.40
CA THR A 54 -15.68 -5.74 12.12
C THR A 54 -14.25 -5.22 12.34
N GLY A 55 -13.97 -3.98 11.97
CA GLY A 55 -12.66 -3.36 12.18
C GLY A 55 -11.66 -3.57 11.04
N LYS A 56 -12.11 -3.67 9.79
CA LYS A 56 -11.25 -3.80 8.60
C LYS A 56 -10.04 -2.86 8.64
N THR A 57 -10.26 -1.58 8.92
CA THR A 57 -9.21 -0.56 8.99
C THR A 57 -8.13 -0.93 10.02
N TYR A 58 -8.53 -1.39 11.20
CA TYR A 58 -7.58 -1.84 12.23
C TYR A 58 -6.78 -3.05 11.74
N VAL A 59 -7.43 -4.01 11.10
CA VAL A 59 -6.78 -5.24 10.63
C VAL A 59 -5.73 -4.94 9.57
N TYR A 60 -6.04 -4.13 8.55
CA TYR A 60 -5.03 -3.84 7.54
C TYR A 60 -3.93 -2.91 8.06
N LEU A 61 -4.20 -1.99 8.98
CA LEU A 61 -3.15 -1.21 9.63
C LEU A 61 -2.22 -2.12 10.45
N ARG A 62 -2.79 -3.06 11.22
CA ARG A 62 -2.00 -4.07 11.93
C ARG A 62 -1.13 -4.88 10.97
N THR A 63 -1.67 -5.28 9.83
CA THR A 63 -0.93 -6.01 8.78
C THR A 63 0.23 -5.18 8.23
N ILE A 64 0.04 -3.88 7.97
CA ILE A 64 1.10 -2.96 7.55
C ILE A 64 2.28 -3.01 8.53
N PHE A 65 2.02 -2.84 9.81
CA PHE A 65 3.09 -2.81 10.82
C PHE A 65 3.72 -4.19 11.05
N ASP A 66 2.95 -5.27 11.00
CA ASP A 66 3.49 -6.62 11.10
C ASP A 66 4.40 -6.96 9.89
N LEU A 67 4.04 -6.51 8.68
CA LEU A 67 4.90 -6.63 7.50
C LEU A 67 6.17 -5.76 7.63
N ALA A 68 6.05 -4.57 8.19
CA ALA A 68 7.21 -3.72 8.43
C ALA A 68 8.20 -4.38 9.40
N VAL A 69 7.71 -4.94 10.50
CA VAL A 69 8.56 -5.62 11.50
C VAL A 69 9.19 -6.90 10.94
N ARG A 70 8.41 -7.72 10.21
CA ARG A 70 8.83 -9.07 9.80
C ARG A 70 9.67 -9.08 8.53
N TYR A 71 9.36 -8.18 7.59
CA TYR A 71 9.94 -8.18 6.24
C TYR A 71 10.63 -6.86 5.89
N ASN A 72 10.69 -5.92 6.84
CA ASN A 72 11.26 -4.59 6.63
C ASN A 72 10.58 -3.82 5.48
N PHE A 73 9.29 -4.05 5.27
CA PHE A 73 8.52 -3.31 4.28
C PHE A 73 8.22 -1.91 4.78
N THR A 74 8.46 -0.92 3.93
CA THR A 74 8.30 0.50 4.30
C THR A 74 7.30 1.25 3.43
N LYS A 75 6.79 0.65 2.35
CA LYS A 75 5.92 1.32 1.39
C LYS A 75 4.57 0.63 1.25
N PHE A 76 3.52 1.37 1.61
CA PHE A 76 2.15 0.88 1.59
C PHE A 76 1.24 1.93 0.95
N VAL A 77 0.34 1.47 0.08
CA VAL A 77 -0.69 2.30 -0.54
C VAL A 77 -2.06 1.78 -0.11
N ILE A 78 -2.89 2.65 0.41
CA ILE A 78 -4.31 2.34 0.67
C ILE A 78 -5.11 2.99 -0.45
N LEU A 79 -5.71 2.16 -1.30
CA LEU A 79 -6.52 2.57 -2.42
C LEU A 79 -7.99 2.44 -2.05
N VAL A 80 -8.74 3.52 -2.25
CA VAL A 80 -10.15 3.60 -1.88
C VAL A 80 -11.01 4.11 -3.04
N PRO A 81 -12.32 3.78 -3.08
CA PRO A 81 -13.18 4.15 -4.19
C PRO A 81 -13.55 5.64 -4.24
N SER A 82 -13.55 6.34 -3.10
CA SER A 82 -14.05 7.72 -3.05
C SER A 82 -13.29 8.62 -2.09
N VAL A 83 -13.43 9.93 -2.28
CA VAL A 83 -12.86 10.95 -1.38
C VAL A 83 -13.42 10.82 0.03
N ALA A 84 -14.72 10.52 0.19
CA ALA A 84 -15.33 10.38 1.50
C ALA A 84 -14.71 9.23 2.30
N ILE A 85 -14.48 8.07 1.65
CA ILE A 85 -13.82 6.92 2.28
C ILE A 85 -12.35 7.25 2.58
N ARG A 86 -11.66 7.96 1.68
CA ARG A 86 -10.28 8.43 1.91
C ARG A 86 -10.14 9.26 3.18
N GLU A 87 -11.03 10.23 3.37
CA GLU A 87 -11.05 11.08 4.57
C GLU A 87 -11.38 10.26 5.84
N GLY A 88 -12.28 9.29 5.73
CA GLY A 88 -12.61 8.36 6.81
C GLY A 88 -11.40 7.50 7.22
N VAL A 89 -10.69 6.93 6.26
CA VAL A 89 -9.46 6.16 6.50
C VAL A 89 -8.38 7.03 7.14
N SER A 90 -8.14 8.23 6.60
CA SER A 90 -7.16 9.17 7.14
C SER A 90 -7.48 9.55 8.60
N THR A 91 -8.75 9.81 8.89
CA THR A 91 -9.22 10.10 10.25
C THR A 91 -9.01 8.91 11.18
N SER A 92 -9.33 7.69 10.73
CA SER A 92 -9.12 6.46 11.51
C SER A 92 -7.64 6.24 11.83
N ILE A 93 -6.74 6.43 10.86
CA ILE A 93 -5.29 6.34 11.08
C ILE A 93 -4.84 7.37 12.13
N ARG A 94 -5.31 8.61 12.03
CA ARG A 94 -4.97 9.65 12.98
C ARG A 94 -5.43 9.32 14.40
N LEU A 95 -6.64 8.80 14.56
CA LEU A 95 -7.18 8.41 15.86
C LEU A 95 -6.45 7.21 16.47
N MET A 96 -5.99 6.28 15.65
CA MET A 96 -5.26 5.10 16.10
C MET A 96 -3.74 5.28 16.15
N ARG A 97 -3.21 6.45 15.79
CA ARG A 97 -1.77 6.71 15.70
C ARG A 97 -1.04 6.36 16.99
N GLU A 98 -1.46 6.93 18.10
CA GLU A 98 -0.82 6.70 19.40
C GLU A 98 -0.86 5.22 19.80
N HIS A 99 -1.96 4.53 19.52
CA HIS A 99 -2.09 3.10 19.79
C HIS A 99 -1.03 2.29 19.02
N PHE A 100 -0.89 2.52 17.72
CA PHE A 100 0.08 1.79 16.90
C PHE A 100 1.53 2.20 17.20
N GLU A 101 1.80 3.47 17.45
CA GLU A 101 3.11 3.93 17.88
C GLU A 101 3.55 3.25 19.19
N ASN A 102 2.66 3.16 20.18
CA ASN A 102 2.95 2.48 21.42
C ASN A 102 3.13 0.96 21.25
N LEU A 103 2.30 0.34 20.41
CA LEU A 103 2.34 -1.11 20.16
C LEU A 103 3.64 -1.54 19.48
N TYR A 104 4.16 -0.73 18.54
CA TYR A 104 5.35 -1.05 17.75
C TYR A 104 6.61 -0.26 18.18
N LYS A 105 6.53 0.51 19.25
CA LYS A 105 7.68 1.22 19.83
C LYS A 105 8.87 0.30 20.18
N PRO A 106 8.64 -0.90 20.76
CA PRO A 106 9.75 -1.81 21.06
C PRO A 106 10.55 -2.26 19.83
N GLN A 107 9.92 -2.26 18.64
CA GLN A 107 10.55 -2.60 17.36
C GLN A 107 11.17 -1.39 16.64
N GLY A 108 11.07 -0.19 17.22
CA GLY A 108 11.60 1.03 16.62
C GLY A 108 10.85 1.51 15.38
N ILE A 109 9.61 1.06 15.17
CA ILE A 109 8.82 1.47 14.00
C ILE A 109 8.29 2.89 14.19
N THR A 110 8.59 3.74 13.22
CA THR A 110 7.98 5.06 13.03
C THR A 110 7.29 5.10 11.67
N PHE A 111 6.18 5.82 11.57
CA PHE A 111 5.43 5.87 10.32
C PHE A 111 4.85 7.25 10.04
N ASP A 112 4.69 7.52 8.75
CA ASP A 112 3.97 8.67 8.24
C ASP A 112 2.81 8.20 7.38
N ALA A 113 1.66 8.87 7.53
CA ALA A 113 0.49 8.65 6.69
C ALA A 113 0.12 9.96 6.00
N SER A 114 0.01 9.93 4.68
CA SER A 114 -0.31 11.09 3.85
C SER A 114 -1.41 10.76 2.86
N ILE A 115 -2.11 11.81 2.43
CA ILE A 115 -3.14 11.71 1.39
C ILE A 115 -2.54 12.18 0.08
N TYR A 116 -2.65 11.38 -0.97
CA TYR A 116 -2.40 11.84 -2.32
C TYR A 116 -3.62 12.61 -2.83
N SER A 117 -3.44 13.91 -3.00
CA SER A 117 -4.53 14.80 -3.43
C SER A 117 -4.79 14.77 -4.94
N GLY A 118 -3.87 14.19 -5.71
CA GLY A 118 -3.87 14.27 -7.18
C GLY A 118 -3.41 15.62 -7.73
N LYS A 119 -2.91 16.51 -6.88
CA LYS A 119 -2.51 17.90 -7.23
C LYS A 119 -1.00 18.14 -7.20
N SER A 120 -0.26 17.34 -6.45
CA SER A 120 1.18 17.50 -6.26
C SER A 120 1.94 16.22 -6.60
N ALA A 121 2.99 16.37 -7.40
CA ALA A 121 3.92 15.27 -7.72
C ALA A 121 4.90 15.03 -6.57
N GLU A 122 5.20 16.05 -5.80
CA GLU A 122 6.13 16.02 -4.67
C GLU A 122 5.65 15.11 -3.54
N GLU A 123 4.32 14.94 -3.38
CA GLU A 123 3.73 13.99 -2.41
C GLU A 123 4.22 12.55 -2.69
N VAL A 124 4.23 12.14 -3.97
CA VAL A 124 4.68 10.79 -4.36
C VAL A 124 6.20 10.65 -4.28
N GLN A 125 6.94 11.69 -4.62
CA GLN A 125 8.41 11.68 -4.48
C GLN A 125 8.82 11.53 -3.00
N SER A 126 8.22 12.31 -2.11
CA SER A 126 8.47 12.24 -0.66
C SER A 126 8.16 10.84 -0.12
N PHE A 127 7.02 10.27 -0.52
CA PHE A 127 6.66 8.89 -0.20
C PHE A 127 7.74 7.90 -0.66
N ALA A 128 8.23 8.04 -1.90
CA ALA A 128 9.17 7.08 -2.50
C ALA A 128 10.56 7.12 -1.86
N THR A 129 11.05 8.30 -1.48
CA THR A 129 12.43 8.50 -1.00
C THR A 129 12.60 8.38 0.52
N SER A 130 11.51 8.40 1.30
CA SER A 130 11.57 8.25 2.76
C SER A 130 12.05 6.85 3.16
N THR A 131 12.80 6.75 4.25
CA THR A 131 13.26 5.49 4.84
C THR A 131 12.32 4.95 5.91
N ASN A 132 11.40 5.79 6.43
CA ASN A 132 10.39 5.37 7.41
C ASN A 132 9.25 4.60 6.73
N VAL A 133 8.42 3.94 7.53
CA VAL A 133 7.17 3.36 7.04
C VAL A 133 6.27 4.46 6.51
N GLN A 134 5.87 4.35 5.25
CA GLN A 134 5.04 5.32 4.54
C GLN A 134 3.71 4.68 4.15
N ILE A 135 2.62 5.33 4.51
CA ILE A 135 1.26 4.95 4.13
C ILE A 135 0.70 6.07 3.25
N LEU A 136 0.49 5.79 1.96
CA LEU A 136 -0.10 6.75 1.02
C LEU A 136 -1.55 6.38 0.76
N ILE A 137 -2.47 7.27 1.12
CA ILE A 137 -3.90 7.04 0.93
C ILE A 137 -4.34 7.76 -0.35
N MET A 138 -4.92 7.04 -1.29
CA MET A 138 -5.33 7.62 -2.57
C MET A 138 -6.64 7.02 -3.08
N THR A 139 -7.36 7.78 -3.90
CA THR A 139 -8.55 7.28 -4.57
C THR A 139 -8.18 6.59 -5.87
N ILE A 140 -8.97 5.61 -6.30
CA ILE A 140 -8.80 4.97 -7.60
C ILE A 140 -8.82 5.99 -8.74
N ASP A 141 -9.67 7.02 -8.65
CA ASP A 141 -9.77 8.08 -9.64
C ASP A 141 -8.48 8.92 -9.77
N SER A 142 -7.64 8.97 -8.75
CA SER A 142 -6.37 9.69 -8.82
C SER A 142 -5.32 8.98 -9.68
N ILE A 143 -5.52 7.68 -9.94
CA ILE A 143 -4.63 6.84 -10.76
C ILE A 143 -5.22 6.54 -12.14
N ARG A 144 -6.54 6.38 -12.23
CA ARG A 144 -7.23 6.09 -13.50
C ARG A 144 -7.03 7.21 -14.50
N GLY A 145 -6.77 6.85 -15.75
CA GLY A 145 -6.62 7.79 -16.86
C GLY A 145 -5.21 7.81 -17.44
N ASN A 146 -4.83 8.92 -18.00
CA ASN A 146 -3.57 9.12 -18.71
C ASN A 146 -2.95 10.49 -18.43
N ALA A 147 -1.85 10.82 -19.10
CA ALA A 147 -1.15 12.09 -18.93
C ALA A 147 -2.01 13.33 -19.18
N ASN A 148 -3.07 13.25 -19.99
CA ASN A 148 -3.96 14.37 -20.27
C ASN A 148 -4.96 14.62 -19.11
N THR A 149 -5.23 13.61 -18.30
CA THR A 149 -6.29 13.65 -17.28
C THR A 149 -5.78 13.64 -15.85
N ARG A 150 -4.58 13.11 -15.61
CA ARG A 150 -4.05 12.93 -14.24
C ARG A 150 -2.57 13.32 -14.12
N ILE A 151 -2.27 14.09 -13.09
CA ILE A 151 -0.90 14.55 -12.78
C ILE A 151 0.05 13.38 -12.56
N ILE A 152 -0.41 12.30 -11.96
CA ILE A 152 0.43 11.11 -11.66
C ILE A 152 1.06 10.49 -12.92
N HIS A 153 0.46 10.72 -14.09
CA HIS A 153 0.94 10.23 -15.38
C HIS A 153 1.69 11.27 -16.21
N GLN A 154 1.82 12.51 -15.71
CA GLN A 154 2.52 13.59 -16.41
C GLN A 154 4.00 13.62 -16.07
N THR A 155 4.84 13.76 -17.07
CA THR A 155 6.26 14.04 -16.88
C THR A 155 6.45 15.40 -16.23
N ARG A 156 7.41 15.51 -15.31
CA ARG A 156 7.68 16.72 -14.57
C ARG A 156 9.18 17.03 -14.56
N ASP A 157 9.54 18.25 -14.93
CA ASP A 157 10.93 18.71 -14.90
C ASP A 157 11.53 18.60 -13.49
N LYS A 158 10.75 18.92 -12.47
CA LYS A 158 11.13 18.78 -11.05
C LYS A 158 11.43 17.33 -10.63
N LEU A 159 10.96 16.34 -11.40
CA LEU A 159 11.19 14.91 -11.20
C LEU A 159 12.18 14.36 -12.24
N ASN A 160 13.10 15.17 -12.75
CA ASN A 160 14.08 14.79 -13.76
C ASN A 160 13.43 14.19 -15.03
N GLY A 161 12.26 14.70 -15.44
CA GLY A 161 11.52 14.20 -16.59
C GLY A 161 10.75 12.91 -16.35
N LEU A 162 10.73 12.38 -15.13
CA LEU A 162 9.95 11.20 -14.76
C LEU A 162 8.52 11.56 -14.36
N ARG A 163 7.65 10.56 -14.34
CA ARG A 163 6.25 10.70 -13.89
C ARG A 163 6.16 10.30 -12.42
N PRO A 164 5.26 10.89 -11.63
CA PRO A 164 5.03 10.46 -10.25
C PRO A 164 4.72 8.96 -10.12
N ILE A 165 3.99 8.38 -11.10
CA ILE A 165 3.70 6.94 -11.11
C ILE A 165 4.97 6.07 -11.21
N ASP A 166 6.02 6.56 -11.83
CA ASP A 166 7.29 5.83 -11.95
C ASP A 166 8.00 5.74 -10.60
N TYR A 167 7.93 6.82 -9.79
CA TYR A 167 8.38 6.80 -8.40
C TYR A 167 7.59 5.79 -7.56
N LEU A 168 6.26 5.79 -7.69
CA LEU A 168 5.40 4.85 -6.97
C LEU A 168 5.74 3.40 -7.32
N LYS A 169 5.87 3.09 -8.62
CA LYS A 169 6.25 1.74 -9.10
C LYS A 169 7.61 1.31 -8.60
N ALA A 170 8.60 2.22 -8.57
CA ALA A 170 9.94 1.93 -8.10
C ALA A 170 10.01 1.50 -6.63
N THR A 171 9.00 1.83 -5.82
CA THR A 171 8.93 1.42 -4.41
C THR A 171 8.37 0.01 -4.20
N HIS A 172 7.81 -0.64 -5.22
CA HIS A 172 7.12 -1.94 -5.10
C HIS A 172 6.17 -1.98 -3.87
N PRO A 173 5.20 -1.05 -3.77
CA PRO A 173 4.41 -0.91 -2.56
C PRO A 173 3.47 -2.10 -2.38
N VAL A 174 3.17 -2.45 -1.14
CA VAL A 174 2.00 -3.27 -0.85
C VAL A 174 0.76 -2.40 -1.04
N VAL A 175 -0.13 -2.82 -1.94
CA VAL A 175 -1.38 -2.09 -2.22
C VAL A 175 -2.52 -2.78 -1.49
N ILE A 176 -3.21 -2.02 -0.65
CA ILE A 176 -4.41 -2.44 0.07
C ILE A 176 -5.60 -1.76 -0.59
N MET A 177 -6.49 -2.53 -1.19
CA MET A 177 -7.73 -2.02 -1.78
C MET A 177 -8.85 -2.19 -0.76
N ASP A 178 -9.37 -1.07 -0.26
CA ASP A 178 -10.51 -1.05 0.67
C ASP A 178 -11.80 -0.85 -0.11
N GLU A 179 -12.76 -1.78 0.02
CA GLU A 179 -14.01 -1.83 -0.74
C GLU A 179 -13.80 -1.95 -2.27
N PRO A 180 -13.03 -2.94 -2.76
CA PRO A 180 -12.65 -3.05 -4.18
C PRO A 180 -13.86 -3.20 -5.11
N GLN A 181 -14.98 -3.76 -4.65
CA GLN A 181 -16.23 -3.89 -5.40
C GLN A 181 -16.83 -2.53 -5.82
N ASN A 182 -16.43 -1.44 -5.17
CA ASN A 182 -16.87 -0.07 -5.49
C ASN A 182 -15.85 0.69 -6.36
N MET A 183 -14.85 0.00 -6.92
CA MET A 183 -13.77 0.59 -7.71
C MET A 183 -13.91 0.30 -9.23
N GLU A 184 -15.05 -0.17 -9.70
CA GLU A 184 -15.31 -0.43 -11.12
C GLU A 184 -15.35 0.84 -12.01
#